data_49776e1281e195267c39076f6e88360b
#
_entry.id   49776e1281e195267c39076f6e88360b
#
_cell.length_a   1.000
_cell.length_b   1.000
_cell.length_c   1.000
_cell.angle_alpha   90.00
_cell.angle_beta   90.00
_cell.angle_gamma   90.00
#
_symmetry.space_group_name_H-M   'P 1'
#
loop_
_entity.id
_entity.type
_entity.pdbx_description
1 polymer ?
#
loop_
_entity_poly.entity_id
_entity_poly.type
_entity_poly.pdbx_seq_one_letter_code
_entity_poly.pdbx_strand_id
1 'polypeptide(L)'
;VVSGLGKGITAASLGRILKARGLKVAAQKLDPYINVDPGTMSPYQHGEVYVTEDGAETDLDLGHYERFIDEDLNKYSNLTTGKVYWNVLNKERRGEYLGSTVQVIPHITNEIKDFVYRVGKKTDADVVITEIGGTIGDIESQPFLEAVRQISLEVGRENSLFIHVTLVPFLRGSDEHKSKPTQHSVKELQGMGINPNIIVLRCDEPLEEAIFKKISLFCNVKPDCVIENITLPYLYEAPLMLEKSNFSSVVCRELNIDAPEPDLDEWTELVHRIKN
;
A
#
# COMPACT_ATOMS: atom_id res chain seq x y z
N VAL A 1 11.53 8.28 2.74
CA VAL A 1 12.81 8.20 3.46
C VAL A 1 13.71 7.14 2.85
N VAL A 2 13.22 5.91 2.66
CA VAL A 2 13.90 4.82 1.95
C VAL A 2 12.88 3.92 1.27
N SER A 3 13.27 3.23 0.19
CA SER A 3 12.52 2.15 -0.45
C SER A 3 12.71 0.82 0.30
N GLY A 4 11.96 -0.22 -0.06
CA GLY A 4 12.14 -1.56 0.53
C GLY A 4 11.66 -1.71 1.98
N LEU A 5 10.76 -0.84 2.45
CA LEU A 5 10.21 -0.90 3.83
C LEU A 5 9.17 -2.02 4.02
N GLY A 6 8.87 -2.81 2.99
CA GLY A 6 7.86 -3.87 3.07
C GLY A 6 6.43 -3.38 2.97
N LYS A 7 6.16 -2.31 2.18
CA LYS A 7 4.80 -1.87 1.87
C LYS A 7 3.95 -3.00 1.28
N GLY A 8 4.49 -3.71 0.27
CA GLY A 8 3.82 -4.84 -0.38
C GLY A 8 3.44 -5.94 0.60
N ILE A 9 4.36 -6.33 1.48
CA ILE A 9 4.10 -7.34 2.52
C ILE A 9 3.09 -6.85 3.56
N THR A 10 3.14 -5.56 3.92
CA THR A 10 2.13 -4.98 4.82
C THR A 10 0.74 -5.01 4.17
N ALA A 11 0.65 -4.64 2.88
CA ALA A 11 -0.60 -4.69 2.11
C ALA A 11 -1.12 -6.13 1.95
N ALA A 12 -0.25 -7.08 1.58
CA ALA A 12 -0.57 -8.49 1.47
C ALA A 12 -1.06 -9.10 2.80
N SER A 13 -0.37 -8.76 3.89
CA SER A 13 -0.73 -9.20 5.25
C SER A 13 -2.08 -8.66 5.68
N LEU A 14 -2.34 -7.37 5.45
CA LEU A 14 -3.64 -6.77 5.74
C LEU A 14 -4.74 -7.46 4.92
N GLY A 15 -4.49 -7.70 3.62
CA GLY A 15 -5.43 -8.42 2.77
C GLY A 15 -5.76 -9.82 3.29
N ARG A 16 -4.74 -10.58 3.74
CA ARG A 16 -4.94 -11.89 4.38
C ARG A 16 -5.82 -11.81 5.63
N ILE A 17 -5.53 -10.85 6.52
CA ILE A 17 -6.25 -10.71 7.77
C ILE A 17 -7.69 -10.26 7.54
N LEU A 18 -7.93 -9.33 6.62
CA LEU A 18 -9.29 -8.90 6.27
C LEU A 18 -10.09 -10.03 5.60
N LYS A 19 -9.47 -10.85 4.75
CA LYS A 19 -10.09 -12.06 4.20
C LYS A 19 -10.47 -13.06 5.31
N ALA A 20 -9.60 -13.21 6.31
CA ALA A 20 -9.87 -14.05 7.48
C ALA A 20 -11.05 -13.53 8.36
N ARG A 21 -11.41 -12.26 8.22
CA ARG A 21 -12.63 -11.66 8.79
C ARG A 21 -13.88 -11.88 7.91
N GLY A 22 -13.75 -12.59 6.80
CA GLY A 22 -14.85 -12.86 5.88
C GLY A 22 -15.10 -11.78 4.84
N LEU A 23 -14.21 -10.78 4.71
CA LEU A 23 -14.34 -9.71 3.72
C LEU A 23 -13.78 -10.14 2.37
N LYS A 24 -14.42 -9.68 1.29
CA LYS A 24 -13.86 -9.79 -0.06
C LYS A 24 -12.82 -8.69 -0.25
N VAL A 25 -11.60 -9.08 -0.52
CA VAL A 25 -10.46 -8.16 -0.65
C VAL A 25 -9.89 -8.20 -2.05
N ALA A 26 -9.71 -7.05 -2.66
CA ALA A 26 -8.93 -6.89 -3.88
C ALA A 26 -7.65 -6.09 -3.59
N ALA A 27 -6.57 -6.42 -4.29
CA ALA A 27 -5.31 -5.70 -4.17
C ALA A 27 -4.85 -5.17 -5.53
N GLN A 28 -4.19 -4.01 -5.51
CA GLN A 28 -3.60 -3.42 -6.70
C GLN A 28 -2.37 -2.59 -6.32
N LYS A 29 -1.48 -2.43 -7.30
CA LYS A 29 -0.24 -1.67 -7.16
C LYS A 29 -0.15 -0.56 -8.21
N LEU A 30 0.29 0.61 -7.76
CA LEU A 30 0.59 1.77 -8.59
C LEU A 30 2.11 2.00 -8.55
N ASP A 31 2.78 1.81 -9.69
CA ASP A 31 4.22 1.93 -9.81
C ASP A 31 4.61 3.23 -10.52
N PRO A 32 5.44 4.09 -9.89
CA PRO A 32 5.73 5.42 -10.43
C PRO A 32 6.74 5.45 -11.58
N TYR A 33 7.33 4.33 -11.98
CA TYR A 33 8.27 4.33 -13.09
C TYR A 33 7.59 4.52 -14.45
N ILE A 34 8.36 5.04 -15.43
CA ILE A 34 7.89 5.40 -16.79
C ILE A 34 7.76 4.17 -17.72
N ASN A 35 8.32 3.04 -17.35
CA ASN A 35 8.14 1.81 -18.13
C ASN A 35 6.64 1.46 -18.25
N VAL A 36 6.22 1.01 -19.42
CA VAL A 36 4.81 0.59 -19.64
C VAL A 36 4.48 -0.63 -18.79
N ASP A 37 5.43 -1.56 -18.70
CA ASP A 37 5.40 -2.72 -17.82
C ASP A 37 6.85 -3.07 -17.37
N PRO A 38 7.03 -3.97 -16.40
CA PRO A 38 8.35 -4.32 -15.90
C PRO A 38 9.13 -5.30 -16.79
N GLY A 39 8.54 -5.84 -17.86
CA GLY A 39 9.14 -6.88 -18.69
C GLY A 39 10.46 -6.52 -19.36
N THR A 40 10.70 -5.23 -19.60
CA THR A 40 11.95 -4.72 -20.17
C THR A 40 12.94 -4.20 -19.12
N MET A 41 12.59 -4.25 -17.85
CA MET A 41 13.43 -3.75 -16.76
C MET A 41 14.49 -4.78 -16.37
N SER A 42 15.66 -4.26 -15.94
CA SER A 42 16.73 -5.13 -15.45
C SER A 42 16.32 -5.82 -14.14
N PRO A 43 16.40 -7.15 -14.05
CA PRO A 43 16.14 -7.87 -12.80
C PRO A 43 17.00 -7.42 -11.62
N TYR A 44 18.21 -6.90 -11.88
CA TYR A 44 19.11 -6.38 -10.84
C TYR A 44 18.63 -5.06 -10.22
N GLN A 45 17.76 -4.32 -10.92
CA GLN A 45 17.25 -3.03 -10.44
C GLN A 45 15.87 -3.14 -9.78
N HIS A 46 15.00 -4.01 -10.29
CA HIS A 46 13.60 -4.09 -9.88
C HIS A 46 13.13 -5.49 -9.48
N GLY A 47 14.06 -6.45 -9.42
CA GLY A 47 13.73 -7.85 -9.12
C GLY A 47 13.13 -8.58 -10.31
N GLU A 48 12.44 -9.66 -10.02
CA GLU A 48 11.80 -10.50 -11.02
C GLU A 48 10.44 -9.98 -11.43
N VAL A 49 10.05 -10.25 -12.68
CA VAL A 49 8.69 -9.96 -13.18
C VAL A 49 7.75 -11.06 -12.70
N TYR A 50 6.57 -10.65 -12.20
CA TYR A 50 5.48 -11.56 -11.91
C TYR A 50 4.48 -11.55 -13.06
N VAL A 51 4.09 -12.73 -13.55
CA VAL A 51 3.11 -12.86 -14.64
C VAL A 51 1.80 -13.38 -14.05
N THR A 52 0.73 -12.61 -14.22
CA THR A 52 -0.61 -13.00 -13.78
C THR A 52 -1.22 -14.05 -14.69
N GLU A 53 -2.31 -14.71 -14.28
CA GLU A 53 -3.00 -15.75 -15.04
C GLU A 53 -3.42 -15.29 -16.44
N ASP A 54 -3.81 -14.02 -16.58
CA ASP A 54 -4.19 -13.42 -17.89
C ASP A 54 -2.97 -12.97 -18.72
N GLY A 55 -1.73 -13.34 -18.33
CA GLY A 55 -0.50 -13.10 -19.05
C GLY A 55 0.06 -11.67 -18.93
N ALA A 56 -0.41 -10.87 -18.00
CA ALA A 56 0.13 -9.53 -17.78
C ALA A 56 1.46 -9.60 -17.01
N GLU A 57 2.49 -8.92 -17.52
CA GLU A 57 3.74 -8.70 -16.82
C GLU A 57 3.57 -7.60 -15.78
N THR A 58 3.91 -7.90 -14.55
CA THR A 58 3.62 -7.04 -13.40
C THR A 58 4.78 -7.03 -12.40
N ASP A 59 4.71 -6.12 -11.44
CA ASP A 59 5.66 -6.06 -10.34
C ASP A 59 5.58 -7.31 -9.44
N LEU A 60 6.71 -7.69 -8.86
CA LEU A 60 6.84 -8.87 -7.99
C LEU A 60 5.89 -8.86 -6.78
N ASP A 61 5.52 -7.68 -6.28
CA ASP A 61 4.61 -7.55 -5.14
C ASP A 61 3.24 -8.20 -5.40
N LEU A 62 2.80 -8.28 -6.68
CA LEU A 62 1.55 -8.97 -7.00
C LEU A 62 1.60 -10.45 -6.63
N GLY A 63 2.75 -11.09 -6.76
CA GLY A 63 2.96 -12.45 -6.29
C GLY A 63 2.80 -12.59 -4.77
N HIS A 64 3.17 -11.56 -4.00
CA HIS A 64 2.91 -11.53 -2.57
C HIS A 64 1.41 -11.39 -2.29
N TYR A 65 0.71 -10.51 -3.01
CA TYR A 65 -0.73 -10.35 -2.84
C TYR A 65 -1.47 -11.65 -3.12
N GLU A 66 -1.20 -12.32 -4.25
CA GLU A 66 -1.82 -13.61 -4.58
C GLU A 66 -1.56 -14.67 -3.51
N ARG A 67 -0.31 -14.83 -3.07
CA ARG A 67 0.03 -15.85 -2.07
C ARG A 67 -0.58 -15.61 -0.69
N PHE A 68 -0.70 -14.35 -0.27
CA PHE A 68 -1.22 -14.01 1.05
C PHE A 68 -2.76 -13.94 1.04
N ILE A 69 -3.34 -13.29 0.04
CA ILE A 69 -4.78 -13.08 -0.05
C ILE A 69 -5.48 -14.34 -0.60
N ASP A 70 -4.75 -15.20 -1.33
CA ASP A 70 -5.29 -16.38 -2.00
C ASP A 70 -6.41 -16.00 -2.98
N GLU A 71 -6.08 -15.07 -3.90
CA GLU A 71 -6.93 -14.58 -4.97
C GLU A 71 -6.08 -14.31 -6.20
N ASP A 72 -6.52 -14.76 -7.36
CA ASP A 72 -5.86 -14.48 -8.63
C ASP A 72 -5.99 -13.02 -9.01
N LEU A 73 -4.86 -12.40 -9.33
CA LEU A 73 -4.79 -11.04 -9.84
C LEU A 73 -4.72 -11.02 -11.37
N ASN A 74 -4.86 -9.84 -11.95
CA ASN A 74 -4.91 -9.68 -13.39
C ASN A 74 -4.33 -8.32 -13.81
N LYS A 75 -4.34 -8.04 -15.11
CA LYS A 75 -3.84 -6.76 -15.69
C LYS A 75 -4.43 -5.48 -15.10
N TYR A 76 -5.53 -5.57 -14.38
CA TYR A 76 -6.12 -4.42 -13.67
C TYR A 76 -5.59 -4.25 -12.26
N SER A 77 -4.69 -5.13 -11.84
CA SER A 77 -4.08 -5.08 -10.51
C SER A 77 -2.73 -4.35 -10.47
N ASN A 78 -2.18 -3.96 -11.64
CA ASN A 78 -0.93 -3.20 -11.71
C ASN A 78 -1.01 -2.06 -12.73
N LEU A 79 -0.72 -0.84 -12.29
CA LEU A 79 -0.67 0.35 -13.11
C LEU A 79 0.68 1.04 -12.97
N THR A 80 1.34 1.29 -14.10
CA THR A 80 2.58 2.08 -14.16
C THR A 80 2.30 3.49 -14.64
N THR A 81 3.16 4.45 -14.31
CA THR A 81 3.12 5.79 -14.90
C THR A 81 3.15 5.72 -16.43
N GLY A 82 3.97 4.82 -16.99
CA GLY A 82 4.05 4.63 -18.45
C GLY A 82 2.71 4.26 -19.07
N LYS A 83 1.97 3.31 -18.47
CA LYS A 83 0.62 2.96 -18.94
C LYS A 83 -0.35 4.14 -18.88
N VAL A 84 -0.31 4.92 -17.79
CA VAL A 84 -1.19 6.09 -17.64
C VAL A 84 -0.94 7.10 -18.74
N TYR A 85 0.32 7.52 -18.93
CA TYR A 85 0.67 8.51 -19.96
C TYR A 85 0.40 7.98 -21.37
N TRP A 86 0.72 6.72 -21.64
CA TRP A 86 0.42 6.09 -22.92
C TRP A 86 -1.07 6.15 -23.26
N ASN A 87 -1.94 5.82 -22.31
CA ASN A 87 -3.37 5.87 -22.50
C ASN A 87 -3.87 7.30 -22.75
N VAL A 88 -3.43 8.27 -21.96
CA VAL A 88 -3.84 9.67 -22.11
C VAL A 88 -3.36 10.25 -23.43
N LEU A 89 -2.09 10.01 -23.83
CA LEU A 89 -1.55 10.46 -25.12
C LEU A 89 -2.30 9.84 -26.31
N ASN A 90 -2.65 8.54 -26.25
CA ASN A 90 -3.44 7.91 -27.28
C ASN A 90 -4.86 8.49 -27.39
N LYS A 91 -5.50 8.79 -26.24
CA LYS A 91 -6.80 9.48 -26.22
C LYS A 91 -6.70 10.89 -26.84
N GLU A 92 -5.64 11.64 -26.52
CA GLU A 92 -5.37 12.96 -27.11
C GLU A 92 -5.25 12.84 -28.63
N ARG A 93 -4.41 11.93 -29.13
CA ARG A 93 -4.20 11.72 -30.57
C ARG A 93 -5.46 11.31 -31.34
N ARG A 94 -6.39 10.64 -30.67
CA ARG A 94 -7.71 10.30 -31.25
C ARG A 94 -8.74 11.42 -31.10
N GLY A 95 -8.40 12.56 -30.50
CA GLY A 95 -9.28 13.71 -30.33
C GLY A 95 -10.33 13.54 -29.23
N GLU A 96 -10.18 12.59 -28.33
CA GLU A 96 -11.17 12.30 -27.27
C GLU A 96 -11.34 13.44 -26.27
N TYR A 97 -10.38 14.37 -26.20
CA TYR A 97 -10.45 15.55 -25.32
C TYR A 97 -11.01 16.81 -26.01
N LEU A 98 -11.52 16.68 -27.24
CA LEU A 98 -12.26 17.72 -27.95
C LEU A 98 -11.53 19.08 -28.02
N GLY A 99 -10.21 19.07 -28.17
CA GLY A 99 -9.37 20.27 -28.27
C GLY A 99 -9.00 20.91 -26.93
N SER A 100 -9.35 20.29 -25.80
CA SER A 100 -8.92 20.77 -24.48
C SER A 100 -7.41 20.65 -24.31
N THR A 101 -6.80 21.56 -23.54
CA THR A 101 -5.41 21.42 -23.11
C THR A 101 -5.32 20.24 -22.14
N VAL A 102 -4.57 19.20 -22.50
CA VAL A 102 -4.38 18.00 -21.67
C VAL A 102 -3.30 18.27 -20.63
N GLN A 103 -3.62 18.07 -19.37
CA GLN A 103 -2.77 18.39 -18.22
C GLN A 103 -2.70 17.21 -17.24
N VAL A 104 -1.75 17.24 -16.30
CA VAL A 104 -1.66 16.24 -15.24
C VAL A 104 -2.97 16.20 -14.43
N ILE A 105 -3.44 17.36 -14.02
CA ILE A 105 -4.78 17.52 -13.42
C ILE A 105 -5.66 18.26 -14.46
N PRO A 106 -6.79 17.67 -14.88
CA PRO A 106 -7.41 16.45 -14.37
C PRO A 106 -7.12 15.16 -15.17
N HIS A 107 -6.43 15.20 -16.33
CA HIS A 107 -6.45 14.11 -17.30
C HIS A 107 -5.67 12.87 -16.82
N ILE A 108 -4.44 13.07 -16.33
CA ILE A 108 -3.62 11.98 -15.76
C ILE A 108 -4.24 11.46 -14.46
N THR A 109 -4.68 12.36 -13.57
CA THR A 109 -5.29 11.96 -12.31
C THR A 109 -6.61 11.21 -12.52
N ASN A 110 -7.43 11.60 -13.50
CA ASN A 110 -8.65 10.88 -13.83
C ASN A 110 -8.36 9.47 -14.37
N GLU A 111 -7.35 9.31 -15.23
CA GLU A 111 -6.95 7.98 -15.73
C GLU A 111 -6.53 7.06 -14.58
N ILE A 112 -5.79 7.59 -13.60
CA ILE A 112 -5.40 6.85 -12.40
C ILE A 112 -6.63 6.49 -11.55
N LYS A 113 -7.52 7.46 -11.30
CA LYS A 113 -8.74 7.22 -10.51
C LYS A 113 -9.64 6.16 -11.15
N ASP A 114 -9.83 6.23 -12.47
CA ASP A 114 -10.62 5.25 -13.21
C ASP A 114 -10.05 3.83 -13.08
N PHE A 115 -8.73 3.71 -13.06
CA PHE A 115 -8.07 2.43 -12.83
C PHE A 115 -8.32 1.91 -11.41
N VAL A 116 -8.15 2.77 -10.40
CA VAL A 116 -8.37 2.40 -9.00
C VAL A 116 -9.82 1.93 -8.77
N TYR A 117 -10.80 2.65 -9.29
CA TYR A 117 -12.21 2.27 -9.16
C TYR A 117 -12.58 0.99 -9.91
N ARG A 118 -11.87 0.69 -11.00
CA ARG A 118 -12.19 -0.46 -11.88
C ARG A 118 -12.02 -1.79 -11.17
N VAL A 119 -10.99 -1.95 -10.34
CA VAL A 119 -10.74 -3.19 -9.60
C VAL A 119 -11.92 -3.49 -8.68
N GLY A 120 -12.31 -2.54 -7.83
CA GLY A 120 -13.44 -2.73 -6.90
C GLY A 120 -14.75 -3.09 -7.62
N LYS A 121 -15.05 -2.39 -8.73
CA LYS A 121 -16.26 -2.66 -9.52
C LYS A 121 -16.28 -4.04 -10.19
N LYS A 122 -15.09 -4.57 -10.57
CA LYS A 122 -14.98 -5.87 -11.25
C LYS A 122 -14.98 -7.05 -10.30
N THR A 123 -14.42 -6.87 -9.11
CA THR A 123 -14.28 -7.95 -8.12
C THR A 123 -15.43 -7.98 -7.12
N ASP A 124 -16.30 -6.98 -7.09
CA ASP A 124 -17.32 -6.80 -6.06
C ASP A 124 -16.70 -6.89 -4.65
N ALA A 125 -15.51 -6.28 -4.50
CA ALA A 125 -14.75 -6.30 -3.28
C ALA A 125 -15.33 -5.35 -2.23
N ASP A 126 -15.37 -5.80 -0.97
CA ASP A 126 -15.71 -4.95 0.18
C ASP A 126 -14.59 -3.96 0.46
N VAL A 127 -13.33 -4.37 0.26
CA VAL A 127 -12.13 -3.56 0.49
C VAL A 127 -11.17 -3.70 -0.69
N VAL A 128 -10.70 -2.56 -1.21
CA VAL A 128 -9.64 -2.49 -2.21
C VAL A 128 -8.38 -1.93 -1.55
N ILE A 129 -7.32 -2.71 -1.52
CA ILE A 129 -6.01 -2.28 -1.04
C ILE A 129 -5.19 -1.80 -2.23
N THR A 130 -4.86 -0.51 -2.24
CA THR A 130 -4.03 0.11 -3.29
C THR A 130 -2.67 0.47 -2.71
N GLU A 131 -1.62 -0.24 -3.10
CA GLU A 131 -0.26 0.11 -2.74
C GLU A 131 0.32 1.11 -3.73
N ILE A 132 0.94 2.17 -3.23
CA ILE A 132 1.65 3.16 -4.03
C ILE A 132 3.15 2.90 -3.89
N GLY A 133 3.80 2.59 -5.02
CA GLY A 133 5.24 2.38 -5.10
C GLY A 133 6.03 3.69 -4.87
N GLY A 134 7.33 3.55 -4.68
CA GLY A 134 8.24 4.67 -4.46
C GLY A 134 8.27 5.15 -3.01
N THR A 135 8.88 6.31 -2.82
CA THR A 135 9.08 6.97 -1.53
C THR A 135 8.34 8.31 -1.51
N ILE A 136 7.78 8.70 -0.38
CA ILE A 136 7.19 10.03 -0.22
C ILE A 136 8.25 11.10 -0.50
N GLY A 137 7.91 12.06 -1.35
CA GLY A 137 8.81 13.11 -1.86
C GLY A 137 9.35 12.84 -3.27
N ASP A 138 9.24 11.61 -3.79
CA ASP A 138 9.62 11.30 -5.16
C ASP A 138 8.68 12.02 -6.16
N ILE A 139 9.27 12.72 -7.12
CA ILE A 139 8.53 13.49 -8.14
C ILE A 139 7.61 12.56 -8.93
N GLU A 140 8.09 11.37 -9.26
CA GLU A 140 7.39 10.38 -10.06
C GLU A 140 6.09 9.89 -9.41
N SER A 141 6.03 9.89 -8.07
CA SER A 141 4.85 9.44 -7.31
C SER A 141 3.77 10.51 -7.17
N GLN A 142 4.06 11.77 -7.45
CA GLN A 142 3.14 12.89 -7.19
C GLN A 142 1.77 12.75 -7.90
N PRO A 143 1.68 12.34 -9.18
CA PRO A 143 0.37 12.16 -9.83
C PRO A 143 -0.49 11.08 -9.17
N PHE A 144 0.12 9.99 -8.67
CA PHE A 144 -0.58 8.96 -7.93
C PHE A 144 -1.09 9.46 -6.59
N LEU A 145 -0.25 10.17 -5.84
CA LEU A 145 -0.63 10.76 -4.55
C LEU A 145 -1.76 11.78 -4.71
N GLU A 146 -1.69 12.63 -5.73
CA GLU A 146 -2.76 13.57 -6.05
C GLU A 146 -4.06 12.84 -6.42
N ALA A 147 -3.99 11.78 -7.24
CA ALA A 147 -5.16 11.00 -7.61
C ALA A 147 -5.84 10.34 -6.38
N VAL A 148 -5.08 9.72 -5.48
CA VAL A 148 -5.67 9.07 -4.28
C VAL A 148 -6.17 10.10 -3.27
N ARG A 149 -5.56 11.29 -3.19
CA ARG A 149 -6.10 12.40 -2.42
C ARG A 149 -7.48 12.82 -2.94
N GLN A 150 -7.63 12.92 -4.28
CA GLN A 150 -8.91 13.22 -4.92
C GLN A 150 -9.93 12.11 -4.68
N ILE A 151 -9.54 10.83 -4.79
CA ILE A 151 -10.40 9.68 -4.49
C ILE A 151 -10.97 9.81 -3.07
N SER A 152 -10.12 10.09 -2.07
CA SER A 152 -10.58 10.26 -0.69
C SER A 152 -11.61 11.38 -0.52
N LEU A 153 -11.48 12.46 -1.30
CA LEU A 153 -12.47 13.52 -1.32
C LEU A 153 -13.80 13.10 -1.99
N GLU A 154 -13.70 12.33 -3.08
CA GLU A 154 -14.86 11.90 -3.87
C GLU A 154 -15.70 10.83 -3.17
N VAL A 155 -15.04 9.86 -2.53
CA VAL A 155 -15.75 8.75 -1.85
C VAL A 155 -16.12 9.07 -0.41
N GLY A 156 -15.56 10.13 0.16
CA GLY A 156 -15.67 10.47 1.58
C GLY A 156 -14.59 9.80 2.42
N ARG A 157 -14.23 10.48 3.51
CA ARG A 157 -13.15 10.03 4.41
C ARG A 157 -13.50 8.74 5.15
N GLU A 158 -14.78 8.48 5.32
CA GLU A 158 -15.31 7.26 5.92
C GLU A 158 -15.15 6.02 5.04
N ASN A 159 -14.94 6.22 3.73
CA ASN A 159 -14.76 5.15 2.73
C ASN A 159 -13.31 5.07 2.23
N SER A 160 -12.38 5.80 2.84
CA SER A 160 -10.97 5.80 2.45
C SER A 160 -10.06 5.86 3.67
N LEU A 161 -8.98 5.09 3.63
CA LEU A 161 -8.02 4.98 4.72
C LEU A 161 -6.59 5.08 4.18
N PHE A 162 -5.78 5.95 4.76
CA PHE A 162 -4.37 6.06 4.43
C PHE A 162 -3.51 5.40 5.49
N ILE A 163 -2.78 4.36 5.06
CA ILE A 163 -1.80 3.65 5.88
C ILE A 163 -0.41 4.04 5.39
N HIS A 164 0.40 4.63 6.26
CA HIS A 164 1.74 5.08 5.92
C HIS A 164 2.79 4.21 6.57
N VAL A 165 3.57 3.49 5.75
CA VAL A 165 4.67 2.65 6.22
C VAL A 165 5.94 3.50 6.32
N THR A 166 6.54 3.56 7.49
CA THR A 166 7.70 4.41 7.79
C THR A 166 8.81 3.63 8.48
N LEU A 167 9.98 4.23 8.58
CA LEU A 167 11.15 3.64 9.22
C LEU A 167 11.42 4.24 10.61
N VAL A 168 11.63 3.38 11.58
CA VAL A 168 12.19 3.71 12.89
C VAL A 168 13.52 2.98 13.06
N PRO A 169 14.64 3.59 12.65
CA PRO A 169 15.94 2.94 12.76
C PRO A 169 16.42 2.88 14.21
N PHE A 170 17.12 1.79 14.55
CA PHE A 170 17.89 1.68 15.77
C PHE A 170 19.32 2.12 15.52
N LEU A 171 19.81 3.09 16.27
CA LEU A 171 21.17 3.59 16.17
C LEU A 171 22.07 2.96 17.25
N ARG A 172 22.83 1.97 16.85
CA ARG A 172 23.75 1.25 17.78
C ARG A 172 24.74 2.15 18.52
N GLY A 173 25.14 3.27 17.90
CA GLY A 173 26.10 4.21 18.53
C GLY A 173 25.52 5.01 19.70
N SER A 174 24.19 5.23 19.73
CA SER A 174 23.48 5.91 20.83
C SER A 174 22.54 4.99 21.59
N ASP A 175 22.48 3.71 21.18
CA ASP A 175 21.65 2.67 21.79
C ASP A 175 20.17 3.09 21.92
N GLU A 176 19.59 3.64 20.83
CA GLU A 176 18.24 4.16 20.86
C GLU A 176 17.53 4.10 19.48
N HIS A 177 16.21 4.00 19.51
CA HIS A 177 15.36 4.17 18.33
C HIS A 177 15.15 5.65 17.97
N LYS A 178 15.14 5.98 16.69
CA LYS A 178 14.93 7.34 16.18
C LYS A 178 13.59 7.50 15.49
N SER A 179 12.70 8.28 16.08
CA SER A 179 11.37 8.61 15.51
C SER A 179 11.39 9.73 14.46
N LYS A 180 12.49 10.46 14.32
CA LYS A 180 12.59 11.60 13.38
C LYS A 180 12.34 11.24 11.92
N PRO A 181 12.87 10.12 11.36
CA PRO A 181 12.59 9.73 9.99
C PRO A 181 11.09 9.57 9.73
N THR A 182 10.36 8.92 10.65
CA THR A 182 8.90 8.79 10.58
C THR A 182 8.22 10.16 10.60
N GLN A 183 8.58 11.05 11.54
CA GLN A 183 7.99 12.39 11.64
C GLN A 183 8.19 13.22 10.37
N HIS A 184 9.38 13.15 9.74
CA HIS A 184 9.65 13.85 8.48
C HIS A 184 8.82 13.27 7.34
N SER A 185 8.76 11.94 7.22
CA SER A 185 7.97 11.26 6.18
C SER A 185 6.47 11.62 6.27
N VAL A 186 5.92 11.64 7.48
CA VAL A 186 4.53 12.04 7.71
C VAL A 186 4.29 13.51 7.35
N LYS A 187 5.21 14.41 7.72
CA LYS A 187 5.09 15.84 7.35
C LYS A 187 5.11 16.06 5.84
N GLU A 188 5.95 15.32 5.13
CA GLU A 188 6.00 15.37 3.66
C GLU A 188 4.68 14.94 3.05
N LEU A 189 4.09 13.82 3.53
CA LEU A 189 2.78 13.35 3.09
C LEU A 189 1.67 14.36 3.40
N GLN A 190 1.69 14.96 4.60
CA GLN A 190 0.75 16.01 4.99
C GLN A 190 0.89 17.27 4.13
N GLY A 191 2.10 17.61 3.71
CA GLY A 191 2.36 18.70 2.75
C GLY A 191 1.67 18.49 1.39
N MET A 192 1.39 17.26 1.02
CA MET A 192 0.62 16.89 -0.17
C MET A 192 -0.91 16.83 0.08
N GLY A 193 -1.38 17.20 1.26
CA GLY A 193 -2.79 17.20 1.64
C GLY A 193 -3.34 15.83 2.06
N ILE A 194 -2.48 14.85 2.34
CA ILE A 194 -2.86 13.52 2.81
C ILE A 194 -2.48 13.37 4.28
N ASN A 195 -3.47 13.11 5.14
CA ASN A 195 -3.22 12.77 6.53
C ASN A 195 -3.33 11.25 6.70
N PRO A 196 -2.27 10.56 7.17
CA PRO A 196 -2.37 9.13 7.43
C PRO A 196 -3.32 8.89 8.61
N ASN A 197 -4.15 7.86 8.49
CA ASN A 197 -5.00 7.37 9.57
C ASN A 197 -4.22 6.40 10.45
N ILE A 198 -3.37 5.57 9.82
CA ILE A 198 -2.57 4.56 10.49
C ILE A 198 -1.11 4.73 10.05
N ILE A 199 -0.19 4.59 10.99
CA ILE A 199 1.25 4.57 10.71
C ILE A 199 1.79 3.20 11.09
N VAL A 200 2.42 2.52 10.12
CA VAL A 200 3.10 1.25 10.33
C VAL A 200 4.59 1.51 10.45
N LEU A 201 5.17 1.17 11.60
CA LEU A 201 6.56 1.44 11.96
C LEU A 201 7.44 0.25 11.64
N ARG A 202 8.17 0.32 10.53
CA ARG A 202 9.18 -0.68 10.21
C ARG A 202 10.40 -0.50 11.10
N CYS A 203 10.77 -1.54 11.83
CA CYS A 203 11.91 -1.57 12.75
C CYS A 203 12.58 -2.95 12.74
N ASP A 204 13.83 -3.02 13.19
CA ASP A 204 14.57 -4.28 13.29
C ASP A 204 14.44 -4.92 14.68
N GLU A 205 14.15 -4.11 15.69
CA GLU A 205 14.01 -4.51 17.08
C GLU A 205 12.69 -3.96 17.65
N PRO A 206 12.13 -4.59 18.70
CA PRO A 206 10.92 -4.11 19.35
C PRO A 206 11.05 -2.67 19.84
N LEU A 207 10.00 -1.88 19.65
CA LEU A 207 9.97 -0.47 20.01
C LEU A 207 9.52 -0.26 21.46
N GLU A 208 10.14 0.69 22.13
CA GLU A 208 9.71 1.13 23.45
C GLU A 208 8.38 1.91 23.36
N GLU A 209 7.54 1.79 24.39
CA GLU A 209 6.25 2.47 24.48
C GLU A 209 6.35 3.99 24.25
N ALA A 210 7.45 4.61 24.68
CA ALA A 210 7.71 6.02 24.49
C ALA A 210 7.76 6.44 23.00
N ILE A 211 8.22 5.54 22.11
CA ILE A 211 8.26 5.80 20.66
C ILE A 211 6.84 5.87 20.08
N PHE A 212 5.95 4.95 20.45
CA PHE A 212 4.54 4.98 20.01
C PHE A 212 3.83 6.25 20.45
N LYS A 213 3.95 6.63 21.72
CA LYS A 213 3.38 7.88 22.25
C LYS A 213 3.90 9.11 21.52
N LYS A 214 5.21 9.15 21.28
CA LYS A 214 5.86 10.26 20.57
C LYS A 214 5.37 10.37 19.12
N ILE A 215 5.29 9.26 18.40
CA ILE A 215 4.82 9.25 17.00
C ILE A 215 3.34 9.62 16.94
N SER A 216 2.49 9.03 17.77
CA SER A 216 1.08 9.40 17.89
C SER A 216 0.89 10.91 18.05
N LEU A 217 1.61 11.51 19.00
CA LEU A 217 1.52 12.93 19.28
C LEU A 217 2.03 13.82 18.11
N PHE A 218 3.24 13.53 17.60
CA PHE A 218 3.88 14.38 16.58
C PHE A 218 3.31 14.19 15.17
N CYS A 219 2.69 13.04 14.91
CA CYS A 219 2.09 12.74 13.61
C CYS A 219 0.56 12.90 13.60
N ASN A 220 -0.04 13.27 14.73
CA ASN A 220 -1.48 13.51 14.86
C ASN A 220 -2.32 12.29 14.47
N VAL A 221 -1.95 11.13 14.97
CA VAL A 221 -2.71 9.88 14.83
C VAL A 221 -3.09 9.33 16.21
N LYS A 222 -4.17 8.55 16.27
CA LYS A 222 -4.58 7.91 17.54
C LYS A 222 -3.49 6.94 18.01
N PRO A 223 -3.26 6.76 19.32
CA PRO A 223 -2.21 5.87 19.83
C PRO A 223 -2.30 4.43 19.30
N ASP A 224 -3.50 3.89 19.19
CA ASP A 224 -3.78 2.55 18.67
C ASP A 224 -3.71 2.44 17.13
N CYS A 225 -3.55 3.56 16.43
CA CYS A 225 -3.28 3.63 14.99
C CYS A 225 -1.78 3.65 14.67
N VAL A 226 -0.91 3.43 15.65
CA VAL A 226 0.53 3.29 15.46
C VAL A 226 0.90 1.81 15.62
N ILE A 227 1.23 1.15 14.52
CA ILE A 227 1.39 -0.31 14.43
C ILE A 227 2.88 -0.64 14.26
N GLU A 228 3.39 -1.56 15.06
CA GLU A 228 4.74 -2.08 14.92
C GLU A 228 4.84 -3.09 13.77
N ASN A 229 5.92 -3.02 13.01
CA ASN A 229 6.26 -3.97 11.96
C ASN A 229 7.74 -4.34 12.06
N ILE A 230 8.03 -5.34 12.87
CA ILE A 230 9.39 -5.80 13.17
C ILE A 230 9.93 -6.72 12.07
N THR A 231 11.25 -6.75 11.90
CA THR A 231 11.91 -7.70 11.00
C THR A 231 11.69 -9.13 11.47
N LEU A 232 11.19 -9.98 10.58
CA LEU A 232 10.87 -11.38 10.86
C LEU A 232 11.78 -12.32 10.08
N PRO A 233 12.14 -13.49 10.66
CA PRO A 233 12.94 -14.50 9.96
C PRO A 233 12.17 -15.17 8.82
N TYR A 234 10.84 -15.27 8.95
CA TYR A 234 9.96 -15.87 7.94
C TYR A 234 8.86 -14.88 7.56
N LEU A 235 8.77 -14.57 6.27
CA LEU A 235 7.86 -13.57 5.74
C LEU A 235 6.39 -13.85 6.05
N TYR A 236 6.01 -15.12 6.05
CA TYR A 236 4.63 -15.57 6.33
C TYR A 236 4.18 -15.35 7.79
N GLU A 237 5.08 -14.97 8.68
CA GLU A 237 4.70 -14.56 10.05
C GLU A 237 4.10 -13.13 10.10
N ALA A 238 4.27 -12.34 9.04
CA ALA A 238 3.88 -10.93 9.06
C ALA A 238 2.39 -10.69 9.38
N PRO A 239 1.40 -11.45 8.84
CA PRO A 239 0.01 -11.28 9.25
C PRO A 239 -0.20 -11.50 10.74
N LEU A 240 0.39 -12.54 11.30
CA LEU A 240 0.26 -12.86 12.74
C LEU A 240 0.92 -11.80 13.62
N MET A 241 2.06 -11.26 13.20
CA MET A 241 2.78 -10.21 13.92
C MET A 241 1.99 -8.89 13.92
N LEU A 242 1.49 -8.47 12.75
CA LEU A 242 0.71 -7.24 12.64
C LEU A 242 -0.61 -7.32 13.42
N GLU A 243 -1.27 -8.48 13.41
CA GLU A 243 -2.53 -8.67 14.13
C GLU A 243 -2.37 -8.71 15.66
N LYS A 244 -1.17 -8.96 16.19
CA LYS A 244 -0.89 -8.76 17.63
C LYS A 244 -1.15 -7.31 18.09
N SER A 245 -1.05 -6.35 17.17
CA SER A 245 -1.41 -4.94 17.41
C SER A 245 -2.86 -4.62 17.04
N ASN A 246 -3.72 -5.62 16.88
CA ASN A 246 -5.12 -5.47 16.43
C ASN A 246 -5.25 -4.69 15.11
N PHE A 247 -4.33 -4.91 14.18
CA PHE A 247 -4.22 -4.09 12.97
C PHE A 247 -5.51 -4.08 12.15
N SER A 248 -6.11 -5.25 11.93
CA SER A 248 -7.36 -5.34 11.16
C SER A 248 -8.56 -4.73 11.91
N SER A 249 -8.62 -4.86 13.23
CA SER A 249 -9.67 -4.23 14.02
C SER A 249 -9.59 -2.71 13.96
N VAL A 250 -8.38 -2.15 13.98
CA VAL A 250 -8.14 -0.71 13.78
C VAL A 250 -8.59 -0.28 12.37
N VAL A 251 -8.24 -1.03 11.33
CA VAL A 251 -8.66 -0.76 9.94
C VAL A 251 -10.18 -0.80 9.81
N CYS A 252 -10.83 -1.84 10.32
CA CYS A 252 -12.30 -1.98 10.27
C CYS A 252 -12.99 -0.82 11.00
N ARG A 253 -12.49 -0.45 12.18
CA ARG A 253 -13.02 0.69 12.93
C ARG A 253 -12.90 2.00 12.16
N GLU A 254 -11.73 2.29 11.59
CA GLU A 254 -11.50 3.56 10.86
C GLU A 254 -12.31 3.64 9.55
N LEU A 255 -12.71 2.49 8.97
CA LEU A 255 -13.58 2.38 7.79
C LEU A 255 -15.05 2.11 8.12
N ASN A 256 -15.43 2.05 9.41
CA ASN A 256 -16.77 1.68 9.86
C ASN A 256 -17.28 0.35 9.29
N ILE A 257 -16.38 -0.62 9.13
CA ILE A 257 -16.72 -1.97 8.68
C ILE A 257 -17.04 -2.83 9.91
N ASP A 258 -18.22 -3.43 9.92
CA ASP A 258 -18.60 -4.45 10.89
C ASP A 258 -18.22 -5.84 10.35
N ALA A 259 -17.23 -6.47 10.98
CA ALA A 259 -16.72 -7.77 10.58
C ALA A 259 -16.30 -8.57 11.83
N PRO A 260 -16.43 -9.92 11.82
CA PRO A 260 -16.00 -10.75 12.93
C PRO A 260 -14.49 -10.65 13.16
N GLU A 261 -14.02 -11.17 14.30
CA GLU A 261 -12.58 -11.33 14.51
C GLU A 261 -11.96 -12.28 13.48
N PRO A 262 -10.70 -12.10 13.09
CA PRO A 262 -10.10 -12.90 12.03
C PRO A 262 -9.81 -14.32 12.49
N ASP A 263 -10.22 -15.31 11.71
CA ASP A 263 -9.79 -16.69 11.88
C ASP A 263 -8.46 -16.92 11.17
N LEU A 264 -7.38 -16.99 11.93
CA LEU A 264 -6.01 -17.19 11.44
C LEU A 264 -5.44 -18.56 11.81
N ASP A 265 -6.26 -19.53 12.18
CA ASP A 265 -5.80 -20.86 12.62
C ASP A 265 -5.07 -21.61 11.50
N GLU A 266 -5.62 -21.65 10.29
CA GLU A 266 -4.96 -22.28 9.14
C GLU A 266 -3.65 -21.58 8.77
N TRP A 267 -3.60 -20.26 8.87
CA TRP A 267 -2.38 -19.48 8.60
C TRP A 267 -1.32 -19.74 9.67
N THR A 268 -1.73 -19.86 10.91
CA THR A 268 -0.85 -20.20 12.03
C THR A 268 -0.23 -21.59 11.84
N GLU A 269 -1.03 -22.58 11.40
CA GLU A 269 -0.56 -23.92 11.09
C GLU A 269 0.42 -23.91 9.91
N LEU A 270 0.14 -23.12 8.85
CA LEU A 270 1.08 -22.92 7.73
C LEU A 270 2.42 -22.41 8.23
N VAL A 271 2.43 -21.37 9.05
CA VAL A 271 3.66 -20.79 9.62
C VAL A 271 4.39 -21.82 10.48
N HIS A 272 3.67 -22.60 11.27
CA HIS A 272 4.27 -23.67 12.07
C HIS A 272 4.97 -24.72 11.20
N ARG A 273 4.35 -25.12 10.08
CA ARG A 273 4.94 -26.07 9.13
C ARG A 273 6.16 -25.51 8.40
N ILE A 274 6.21 -24.22 8.13
CA ILE A 274 7.37 -23.56 7.51
C ILE A 274 8.58 -23.52 8.46
N LYS A 275 8.34 -23.44 9.77
CA LYS A 275 9.39 -23.35 10.80
C LYS A 275 9.99 -24.69 11.19
N ASN A 276 9.29 -25.80 10.95
CA ASN A 276 9.67 -27.17 11.31
C ASN A 276 9.90 -28.02 10.07
#